data_cacdeb930770ab6315c0859c2ca4e6ea
#
_entry.id   cacdeb930770ab6315c0859c2ca4e6ea
#
_cell.length_a   1.000
_cell.length_b   1.000
_cell.length_c   1.000
_cell.angle_alpha   90.00
_cell.angle_beta   90.00
_cell.angle_gamma   90.00
#
_symmetry.space_group_name_H-M   'P 1'
#
loop_
_entity.id
_entity.type
_entity.pdbx_description
1 polymer ?
#
loop_
_entity_poly.entity_id
_entity_poly.type
_entity_poly.pdbx_seq_one_letter_code
_entity_poly.pdbx_strand_id
1 'polypeptide(L)'
;MFGAATPGAADPKPTEKQLKKELSDLRKKVDRLIGDYNAKRVALAKARVEEKAARGRLAKAEADYEAASDAVRRMAGLRYQTESAMALPDMNTAALNYQLKEEQAARLARFDQVRAERQQAADAAKTLTEQLKAQAAEVAGQREDAEDLIDEIKDKLDALIPIAPGKRAGGSWAPELPSGSDNITPRMRLMRTEVEKHFDLRFPVGCYRAENSGEHPLGRACDFMMSSGGAMPSPEMKAFGDSLAAWAIKNGPKLGVMYVIWQQRIYNLGHPGWRTMSDRGSITANHYDHVHISMY
;
A
#
# COMPACT_ATOMS: atom_id res chain seq x y z
N MET A 1 -20.16 20.79 -52.34
CA MET A 1 -18.87 20.14 -52.13
C MET A 1 -18.89 19.53 -50.73
N PHE A 2 -19.07 18.23 -50.60
CA PHE A 2 -19.03 17.52 -49.34
C PHE A 2 -17.58 17.06 -49.11
N GLY A 3 -16.91 17.62 -48.09
CA GLY A 3 -15.60 17.19 -47.66
C GLY A 3 -15.70 15.84 -46.98
N ALA A 4 -15.08 14.80 -47.54
CA ALA A 4 -14.92 13.50 -46.90
C ALA A 4 -13.95 13.65 -45.72
N ALA A 5 -14.44 13.39 -44.52
CA ALA A 5 -13.58 13.26 -43.33
C ALA A 5 -12.73 12.00 -43.53
N THR A 6 -11.42 12.15 -43.55
CA THR A 6 -10.47 11.05 -43.51
C THR A 6 -10.63 10.30 -42.16
N PRO A 7 -10.77 8.96 -42.15
CA PRO A 7 -10.77 8.22 -40.91
C PRO A 7 -9.41 8.40 -40.22
N GLY A 8 -9.43 8.93 -38.99
CA GLY A 8 -8.25 9.06 -38.18
C GLY A 8 -7.58 7.69 -38.02
N ALA A 9 -6.29 7.61 -38.33
CA ALA A 9 -5.49 6.41 -38.08
C ALA A 9 -5.58 6.07 -36.58
N ALA A 10 -6.07 4.90 -36.24
CA ALA A 10 -6.05 4.41 -34.86
C ALA A 10 -4.59 4.38 -34.40
N ASP A 11 -4.32 4.90 -33.21
CA ASP A 11 -2.99 4.85 -32.62
C ASP A 11 -2.46 3.39 -32.63
N PRO A 12 -1.20 3.19 -33.02
CA PRO A 12 -0.63 1.83 -33.06
C PRO A 12 -0.67 1.19 -31.68
N LYS A 13 -1.18 -0.02 -31.59
CA LYS A 13 -1.23 -0.77 -30.33
C LYS A 13 0.19 -0.86 -29.72
N PRO A 14 0.33 -0.62 -28.41
CA PRO A 14 1.63 -0.67 -27.75
C PRO A 14 2.26 -2.07 -27.90
N THR A 15 3.55 -2.11 -28.12
CA THR A 15 4.32 -3.34 -28.21
C THR A 15 4.55 -3.94 -26.81
N GLU A 16 4.78 -5.27 -26.74
CA GLU A 16 5.11 -5.96 -25.48
C GLU A 16 6.31 -5.29 -24.75
N LYS A 17 7.32 -4.87 -25.49
CA LYS A 17 8.50 -4.18 -24.94
C LYS A 17 8.13 -2.82 -24.30
N GLN A 18 7.23 -2.07 -24.93
CA GLN A 18 6.75 -0.79 -24.40
C GLN A 18 5.94 -1.01 -23.12
N LEU A 19 5.01 -1.98 -23.10
CA LEU A 19 4.23 -2.33 -21.92
C LEU A 19 5.10 -2.79 -20.75
N LYS A 20 6.12 -3.62 -21.00
CA LYS A 20 7.08 -4.05 -19.97
C LYS A 20 7.89 -2.89 -19.38
N LYS A 21 8.33 -1.96 -20.22
CA LYS A 21 9.01 -0.75 -19.74
C LYS A 21 8.10 0.10 -18.87
N GLU A 22 6.89 0.36 -19.32
CA GLU A 22 5.89 1.14 -18.59
C GLU A 22 5.56 0.49 -17.23
N LEU A 23 5.38 -0.83 -17.20
CA LEU A 23 5.17 -1.60 -15.98
C LEU A 23 6.34 -1.44 -15.00
N SER A 24 7.58 -1.50 -15.49
CA SER A 24 8.77 -1.29 -14.65
C SER A 24 8.82 0.13 -14.06
N ASP A 25 8.51 1.14 -14.87
CA ASP A 25 8.52 2.55 -14.43
C ASP A 25 7.40 2.83 -13.42
N LEU A 26 6.21 2.25 -13.62
CA LEU A 26 5.09 2.34 -12.66
C LEU A 26 5.41 1.66 -11.32
N ARG A 27 6.02 0.47 -11.33
CA ARG A 27 6.46 -0.20 -10.10
C ARG A 27 7.40 0.69 -9.28
N LYS A 28 8.41 1.29 -9.93
CA LYS A 28 9.32 2.25 -9.27
C LYS A 28 8.60 3.49 -8.73
N LYS A 29 7.53 3.93 -9.41
CA LYS A 29 6.68 5.02 -8.93
C LYS A 29 5.91 4.61 -7.68
N VAL A 30 5.31 3.42 -7.66
CA VAL A 30 4.59 2.89 -6.49
C VAL A 30 5.52 2.76 -5.30
N ASP A 31 6.74 2.21 -5.47
CA ASP A 31 7.72 2.09 -4.38
C ASP A 31 8.05 3.46 -3.75
N ARG A 32 8.22 4.50 -4.58
CA ARG A 32 8.43 5.87 -4.08
C ARG A 32 7.20 6.41 -3.34
N LEU A 33 6.00 6.21 -3.90
CA LEU A 33 4.75 6.65 -3.25
C LEU A 33 4.51 5.96 -1.91
N ILE A 34 4.89 4.69 -1.77
CA ILE A 34 4.85 3.96 -0.48
C ILE A 34 5.80 4.62 0.53
N GLY A 35 7.02 4.96 0.11
CA GLY A 35 7.99 5.68 0.94
C GLY A 35 7.46 7.04 1.42
N ASP A 36 6.94 7.83 0.49
CA ASP A 36 6.36 9.15 0.75
C ASP A 36 5.14 9.07 1.68
N TYR A 37 4.23 8.11 1.45
CA TYR A 37 3.08 7.87 2.31
C TYR A 37 3.48 7.55 3.74
N ASN A 38 4.46 6.65 3.92
CA ASN A 38 4.95 6.29 5.24
C ASN A 38 5.60 7.50 5.96
N ALA A 39 6.39 8.30 5.25
CA ALA A 39 6.96 9.54 5.80
C ALA A 39 5.87 10.53 6.24
N LYS A 40 4.81 10.74 5.40
CA LYS A 40 3.67 11.60 5.74
C LYS A 40 2.89 11.07 6.95
N ARG A 41 2.69 9.75 7.06
CA ARG A 41 2.04 9.15 8.25
C ARG A 41 2.82 9.40 9.53
N VAL A 42 4.15 9.27 9.50
CA VAL A 42 5.00 9.55 10.67
C VAL A 42 4.93 11.04 11.05
N ALA A 43 5.01 11.94 10.05
CA ALA A 43 4.89 13.38 10.29
C ALA A 43 3.51 13.75 10.86
N LEU A 44 2.44 13.18 10.33
CA LEU A 44 1.07 13.38 10.83
C LEU A 44 0.91 12.91 12.29
N ALA A 45 1.50 11.74 12.63
CA ALA A 45 1.46 11.25 14.00
C ALA A 45 2.14 12.21 14.98
N LYS A 46 3.31 12.75 14.60
CA LYS A 46 4.03 13.77 15.39
C LYS A 46 3.23 15.07 15.50
N ALA A 47 2.65 15.56 14.41
CA ALA A 47 1.84 16.78 14.41
C ALA A 47 0.61 16.67 15.32
N ARG A 48 -0.07 15.52 15.33
CA ARG A 48 -1.20 15.26 16.24
C ARG A 48 -0.81 15.29 17.71
N VAL A 49 0.36 14.77 18.07
CA VAL A 49 0.89 14.83 19.43
C VAL A 49 1.15 16.29 19.83
N GLU A 50 1.79 17.07 18.95
CA GLU A 50 2.08 18.49 19.20
C GLU A 50 0.80 19.34 19.25
N GLU A 51 -0.18 19.09 18.39
CA GLU A 51 -1.49 19.75 18.44
C GLU A 51 -2.19 19.50 19.79
N LYS A 52 -2.20 18.26 20.27
CA LYS A 52 -2.76 17.92 21.59
C LYS A 52 -2.03 18.66 22.70
N ALA A 53 -0.70 18.72 22.66
CA ALA A 53 0.12 19.43 23.64
C ALA A 53 -0.10 20.95 23.58
N ALA A 54 -0.22 21.53 22.38
CA ALA A 54 -0.50 22.95 22.18
C ALA A 54 -1.87 23.35 22.74
N ARG A 55 -2.91 22.53 22.48
CA ARG A 55 -4.25 22.71 23.07
C ARG A 55 -4.23 22.62 24.61
N GLY A 56 -3.46 21.70 25.18
CA GLY A 56 -3.31 21.61 26.63
C GLY A 56 -2.62 22.84 27.22
N ARG A 57 -1.60 23.39 26.56
CA ARG A 57 -0.96 24.63 26.96
C ARG A 57 -1.90 25.84 26.85
N LEU A 58 -2.74 25.90 25.83
CA LEU A 58 -3.76 26.94 25.68
C LEU A 58 -4.79 26.85 26.83
N ALA A 59 -5.38 25.69 27.08
CA ALA A 59 -6.37 25.51 28.15
C ALA A 59 -5.83 25.93 29.53
N LYS A 60 -4.54 25.64 29.79
CA LYS A 60 -3.90 26.12 31.00
C LYS A 60 -3.75 27.66 31.04
N ALA A 61 -3.36 28.28 29.95
CA ALA A 61 -3.21 29.74 29.87
C ALA A 61 -4.56 30.46 30.00
N GLU A 62 -5.64 29.88 29.48
CA GLU A 62 -7.02 30.37 29.69
C GLU A 62 -7.43 30.29 31.14
N ALA A 63 -7.19 29.17 31.83
CA ALA A 63 -7.48 29.03 33.26
C ALA A 63 -6.66 30.01 34.14
N ASP A 64 -5.39 30.19 33.82
CA ASP A 64 -4.51 31.13 34.53
C ASP A 64 -4.98 32.58 34.32
N TYR A 65 -5.42 32.96 33.13
CA TYR A 65 -6.02 34.26 32.84
C TYR A 65 -7.34 34.47 33.59
N GLU A 66 -8.23 33.51 33.58
CA GLU A 66 -9.51 33.57 34.31
C GLU A 66 -9.27 33.74 35.83
N ALA A 67 -8.37 32.95 36.40
CA ALA A 67 -8.01 33.06 37.81
C ALA A 67 -7.43 34.45 38.18
N ALA A 68 -6.57 35.00 37.33
CA ALA A 68 -6.03 36.34 37.49
C ALA A 68 -7.12 37.42 37.37
N SER A 69 -8.02 37.31 36.40
CA SER A 69 -9.15 38.20 36.18
C SER A 69 -10.11 38.20 37.39
N ASP A 70 -10.40 37.01 37.91
CA ASP A 70 -11.24 36.87 39.11
C ASP A 70 -10.59 37.45 40.37
N ALA A 71 -9.28 37.31 40.53
CA ALA A 71 -8.56 37.91 41.62
C ALA A 71 -8.64 39.45 41.57
N VAL A 72 -8.45 40.03 40.37
CA VAL A 72 -8.59 41.48 40.16
C VAL A 72 -10.03 41.95 40.48
N ARG A 73 -11.05 41.22 40.01
CA ARG A 73 -12.49 41.52 40.29
C ARG A 73 -12.80 41.50 41.80
N ARG A 74 -12.32 40.46 42.52
CA ARG A 74 -12.50 40.36 43.97
C ARG A 74 -11.82 41.53 44.71
N MET A 75 -10.62 41.88 44.35
CA MET A 75 -9.91 43.00 44.97
C MET A 75 -10.60 44.35 44.69
N ALA A 76 -11.10 44.56 43.50
CA ALA A 76 -11.88 45.75 43.13
C ALA A 76 -13.19 45.84 43.99
N GLY A 77 -13.89 44.74 44.18
CA GLY A 77 -15.11 44.66 45.01
C GLY A 77 -14.83 44.97 46.50
N LEU A 78 -13.76 44.39 47.07
CA LEU A 78 -13.37 44.66 48.45
C LEU A 78 -13.02 46.14 48.64
N ARG A 79 -12.30 46.75 47.69
CA ARG A 79 -11.97 48.17 47.72
C ARG A 79 -13.20 49.04 47.68
N TYR A 80 -14.14 48.78 46.77
CA TYR A 80 -15.39 49.56 46.70
C TYR A 80 -16.14 49.57 48.03
N GLN A 81 -16.14 48.45 48.75
CA GLN A 81 -16.74 48.31 50.07
C GLN A 81 -15.97 49.12 51.14
N THR A 82 -14.64 49.12 51.11
CA THR A 82 -13.80 49.86 52.10
C THR A 82 -13.75 51.35 51.83
N GLU A 83 -13.67 51.80 50.58
CA GLU A 83 -13.73 53.20 50.17
C GLU A 83 -15.11 53.85 50.47
N SER A 84 -16.17 53.09 50.42
CA SER A 84 -17.53 53.55 50.80
C SER A 84 -17.70 53.76 52.34
N ALA A 85 -16.81 53.16 53.14
CA ALA A 85 -16.88 53.18 54.60
C ALA A 85 -15.91 54.18 55.28
N MET A 86 -14.96 54.77 54.51
CA MET A 86 -13.88 55.67 55.08
C MET A 86 -13.98 57.08 54.50
N ALA A 87 -13.61 58.09 55.40
CA ALA A 87 -13.33 59.42 54.94
C ALA A 87 -12.09 59.47 54.04
N LEU A 88 -11.99 60.48 53.14
CA LEU A 88 -10.99 60.65 52.09
C LEU A 88 -9.60 60.04 52.44
N PRO A 89 -9.03 59.21 51.64
CA PRO A 89 -7.72 58.57 51.87
C PRO A 89 -6.62 59.66 51.87
N ASP A 90 -5.61 59.49 52.71
CA ASP A 90 -4.41 60.34 52.67
C ASP A 90 -3.63 60.14 51.35
N MET A 91 -2.70 61.08 51.03
CA MET A 91 -1.95 61.05 49.77
C MET A 91 -1.10 59.80 49.63
N ASN A 92 -0.58 59.19 50.70
CA ASN A 92 0.22 57.98 50.66
C ASN A 92 -0.62 56.76 50.34
N THR A 93 -1.82 56.64 50.92
CA THR A 93 -2.80 55.59 50.62
C THR A 93 -3.31 55.68 49.18
N ALA A 94 -3.51 56.89 48.67
CA ALA A 94 -3.91 57.13 47.30
C ALA A 94 -2.81 56.67 46.28
N ALA A 95 -1.53 57.04 46.56
CA ALA A 95 -0.39 56.65 45.75
C ALA A 95 -0.17 55.09 45.72
N LEU A 96 -0.25 54.47 46.91
CA LEU A 96 -0.17 52.99 46.99
C LEU A 96 -1.29 52.29 46.24
N ASN A 97 -2.51 52.81 46.32
CA ASN A 97 -3.67 52.31 45.58
C ASN A 97 -3.48 52.44 44.07
N TYR A 98 -2.86 53.51 43.58
CA TYR A 98 -2.55 53.68 42.16
C TYR A 98 -1.53 52.63 41.70
N GLN A 99 -0.39 52.50 42.42
CA GLN A 99 0.64 51.51 42.08
C GLN A 99 0.08 50.09 42.04
N LEU A 100 -0.75 49.72 42.99
CA LEU A 100 -1.37 48.37 43.02
C LEU A 100 -2.33 48.14 41.82
N LYS A 101 -3.06 49.18 41.37
CA LYS A 101 -3.87 49.08 40.15
C LYS A 101 -3.02 48.86 38.90
N GLU A 102 -1.92 49.62 38.78
CA GLU A 102 -0.98 49.44 37.66
C GLU A 102 -0.33 48.06 37.64
N GLU A 103 0.10 47.54 38.79
CA GLU A 103 0.68 46.21 38.90
C GLU A 103 -0.35 45.09 38.51
N GLN A 104 -1.59 45.24 38.95
CA GLN A 104 -2.67 44.30 38.61
C GLN A 104 -3.02 44.36 37.10
N ALA A 105 -3.08 45.55 36.52
CA ALA A 105 -3.32 45.70 35.07
C ALA A 105 -2.15 45.13 34.28
N ALA A 106 -0.90 45.39 34.67
CA ALA A 106 0.27 44.81 34.00
C ALA A 106 0.31 43.28 34.12
N ARG A 107 -0.07 42.73 35.28
CA ARG A 107 -0.15 41.28 35.49
C ARG A 107 -1.22 40.65 34.58
N LEU A 108 -2.42 41.22 34.52
CA LEU A 108 -3.50 40.74 33.68
C LEU A 108 -3.11 40.79 32.18
N ALA A 109 -2.48 41.91 31.74
CA ALA A 109 -1.99 42.05 30.38
C ALA A 109 -0.97 40.96 30.00
N ARG A 110 -0.08 40.56 30.93
CA ARG A 110 0.86 39.45 30.71
C ARG A 110 0.15 38.11 30.51
N PHE A 111 -0.84 37.80 31.32
CA PHE A 111 -1.65 36.56 31.13
C PHE A 111 -2.43 36.59 29.82
N ASP A 112 -2.97 37.72 29.41
CA ASP A 112 -3.65 37.88 28.14
C ASP A 112 -2.70 37.68 26.95
N GLN A 113 -1.51 38.24 27.00
CA GLN A 113 -0.47 38.03 26.00
C GLN A 113 -0.08 36.54 25.91
N VAL A 114 0.16 35.86 27.02
CA VAL A 114 0.48 34.42 27.02
C VAL A 114 -0.67 33.61 26.43
N ARG A 115 -1.91 33.94 26.76
CA ARG A 115 -3.10 33.28 26.19
C ARG A 115 -3.13 33.45 24.67
N ALA A 116 -2.93 34.67 24.17
CA ALA A 116 -2.92 34.96 22.72
C ALA A 116 -1.80 34.19 21.99
N GLU A 117 -0.59 34.13 22.56
CA GLU A 117 0.54 33.36 22.01
C GLU A 117 0.22 31.85 21.96
N ARG A 118 -0.42 31.29 22.99
CA ARG A 118 -0.81 29.88 23.04
C ARG A 118 -1.95 29.58 22.07
N GLN A 119 -2.88 30.51 21.86
CA GLN A 119 -3.93 30.39 20.85
C GLN A 119 -3.32 30.30 19.44
N GLN A 120 -2.41 31.20 19.10
CA GLN A 120 -1.72 31.18 17.81
C GLN A 120 -0.95 29.86 17.59
N ALA A 121 -0.26 29.37 18.60
CA ALA A 121 0.47 28.11 18.55
C ALA A 121 -0.50 26.90 18.36
N ALA A 122 -1.65 26.90 19.00
CA ALA A 122 -2.66 25.86 18.86
C ALA A 122 -3.27 25.85 17.45
N ASP A 123 -3.59 27.02 16.90
CA ASP A 123 -4.12 27.18 15.55
C ASP A 123 -3.11 26.77 14.48
N ALA A 124 -1.84 27.15 14.66
CA ALA A 124 -0.76 26.73 13.75
C ALA A 124 -0.57 25.20 13.77
N ALA A 125 -0.59 24.58 14.96
CA ALA A 125 -0.47 23.12 15.10
C ALA A 125 -1.65 22.39 14.47
N LYS A 126 -2.88 22.90 14.63
CA LYS A 126 -4.08 22.37 13.97
C LYS A 126 -3.96 22.47 12.44
N THR A 127 -3.58 23.64 11.92
CA THR A 127 -3.40 23.86 10.48
C THR A 127 -2.39 22.89 9.88
N LEU A 128 -1.24 22.68 10.55
CA LEU A 128 -0.23 21.71 10.11
C LEU A 128 -0.77 20.28 10.11
N THR A 129 -1.55 19.89 11.10
CA THR A 129 -2.18 18.56 11.17
C THR A 129 -3.12 18.34 9.98
N GLU A 130 -3.97 19.31 9.65
CA GLU A 130 -4.90 19.20 8.51
C GLU A 130 -4.16 19.18 7.16
N GLN A 131 -3.11 19.99 7.00
CA GLN A 131 -2.27 19.95 5.79
C GLN A 131 -1.60 18.60 5.59
N LEU A 132 -0.99 18.03 6.64
CA LEU A 132 -0.35 16.71 6.56
C LEU A 132 -1.36 15.59 6.30
N LYS A 133 -2.58 15.70 6.85
CA LYS A 133 -3.66 14.76 6.57
C LYS A 133 -4.09 14.80 5.10
N ALA A 134 -4.26 15.99 4.53
CA ALA A 134 -4.59 16.17 3.12
C ALA A 134 -3.48 15.61 2.20
N GLN A 135 -2.22 15.92 2.49
CA GLN A 135 -1.08 15.40 1.73
C GLN A 135 -0.96 13.86 1.80
N ALA A 136 -1.23 13.25 2.96
CA ALA A 136 -1.23 11.81 3.10
C ALA A 136 -2.35 11.15 2.29
N ALA A 137 -3.54 11.76 2.22
CA ALA A 137 -4.65 11.28 1.41
C ALA A 137 -4.36 11.40 -0.09
N GLU A 138 -3.75 12.51 -0.53
CA GLU A 138 -3.34 12.71 -1.93
C GLU A 138 -2.33 11.64 -2.37
N VAL A 139 -1.28 11.39 -1.59
CA VAL A 139 -0.28 10.36 -1.92
C VAL A 139 -0.90 8.96 -1.92
N ALA A 140 -1.88 8.68 -1.04
CA ALA A 140 -2.62 7.42 -1.05
C ALA A 140 -3.41 7.24 -2.35
N GLY A 141 -4.11 8.27 -2.82
CA GLY A 141 -4.83 8.25 -4.10
C GLY A 141 -3.89 8.03 -5.30
N GLN A 142 -2.78 8.78 -5.35
CA GLN A 142 -1.78 8.60 -6.43
C GLN A 142 -1.17 7.18 -6.46
N ARG A 143 -1.06 6.52 -5.32
CA ARG A 143 -0.62 5.13 -5.24
C ARG A 143 -1.68 4.19 -5.82
N GLU A 144 -2.94 4.37 -5.44
CA GLU A 144 -4.07 3.58 -5.94
C GLU A 144 -4.18 3.70 -7.47
N ASP A 145 -4.16 4.92 -8.01
CA ASP A 145 -4.15 5.15 -9.47
C ASP A 145 -2.99 4.44 -10.18
N ALA A 146 -1.80 4.41 -9.56
CA ALA A 146 -0.64 3.75 -10.15
C ALA A 146 -0.74 2.21 -10.05
N GLU A 147 -1.34 1.66 -9.00
CA GLU A 147 -1.63 0.24 -8.84
C GLU A 147 -2.67 -0.22 -9.88
N ASP A 148 -3.73 0.54 -10.12
CA ASP A 148 -4.74 0.28 -11.16
C ASP A 148 -4.13 0.26 -12.57
N LEU A 149 -3.26 1.22 -12.89
CA LEU A 149 -2.54 1.23 -14.17
C LEU A 149 -1.60 0.01 -14.32
N ILE A 150 -0.97 -0.44 -13.25
CA ILE A 150 -0.17 -1.67 -13.26
C ILE A 150 -1.04 -2.87 -13.64
N ASP A 151 -2.23 -2.98 -13.07
CA ASP A 151 -3.12 -4.10 -13.35
C ASP A 151 -3.68 -4.03 -14.78
N GLU A 152 -4.00 -2.83 -15.29
CA GLU A 152 -4.38 -2.65 -16.70
C GLU A 152 -3.26 -3.07 -17.67
N ILE A 153 -2.00 -2.73 -17.37
CA ILE A 153 -0.86 -3.14 -18.20
C ILE A 153 -0.63 -4.64 -18.14
N LYS A 154 -0.78 -5.28 -16.97
CA LYS A 154 -0.73 -6.73 -16.84
C LYS A 154 -1.80 -7.40 -17.69
N ASP A 155 -3.04 -6.88 -17.70
CA ASP A 155 -4.12 -7.41 -18.53
C ASP A 155 -3.84 -7.27 -20.03
N LYS A 156 -3.24 -6.14 -20.45
CA LYS A 156 -2.77 -5.96 -21.83
C LYS A 156 -1.65 -6.93 -22.19
N LEU A 157 -0.71 -7.19 -21.29
CA LEU A 157 0.34 -8.19 -21.48
C LEU A 157 -0.24 -9.60 -21.55
N ASP A 158 -1.16 -9.95 -20.66
CA ASP A 158 -1.87 -11.24 -20.69
C ASP A 158 -2.69 -11.43 -21.98
N ALA A 159 -3.22 -10.33 -22.55
CA ALA A 159 -3.92 -10.40 -23.83
C ALA A 159 -3.00 -10.80 -25.01
N LEU A 160 -1.69 -10.48 -24.92
CA LEU A 160 -0.69 -10.84 -25.93
C LEU A 160 -0.25 -12.31 -25.84
N ILE A 161 -0.57 -13.04 -24.76
CA ILE A 161 -0.25 -14.46 -24.61
C ILE A 161 -0.92 -15.25 -25.72
N PRO A 162 -0.17 -16.05 -26.49
CA PRO A 162 -0.72 -16.84 -27.58
C PRO A 162 -1.59 -17.98 -27.04
N ILE A 163 -2.56 -18.42 -27.84
CA ILE A 163 -3.28 -19.66 -27.56
C ILE A 163 -2.32 -20.82 -27.88
N ALA A 164 -2.14 -21.72 -26.90
CA ALA A 164 -1.27 -22.88 -27.06
C ALA A 164 -1.77 -23.81 -28.19
N PRO A 165 -0.89 -24.53 -28.87
CA PRO A 165 -1.24 -25.45 -29.90
C PRO A 165 -2.13 -26.59 -29.38
N GLY A 166 -2.95 -27.17 -30.25
CA GLY A 166 -3.80 -28.32 -29.94
C GLY A 166 -5.11 -28.01 -29.22
N LYS A 167 -5.47 -26.72 -29.01
CA LYS A 167 -6.82 -26.35 -28.52
C LYS A 167 -7.87 -26.63 -29.62
N ARG A 168 -8.88 -27.42 -29.29
CA ARG A 168 -9.99 -27.77 -30.19
C ARG A 168 -11.15 -26.79 -30.03
N ALA A 169 -12.02 -26.70 -31.02
CA ALA A 169 -13.19 -25.83 -31.01
C ALA A 169 -14.13 -26.10 -29.81
N GLY A 170 -14.22 -27.34 -29.32
CA GLY A 170 -14.97 -27.69 -28.11
C GLY A 170 -14.24 -27.42 -26.76
N GLY A 171 -13.12 -26.72 -26.79
CA GLY A 171 -12.36 -26.33 -25.57
C GLY A 171 -11.43 -27.42 -25.02
N SER A 172 -11.53 -28.67 -25.54
CA SER A 172 -10.59 -29.73 -25.15
C SER A 172 -9.23 -29.57 -25.81
N TRP A 173 -8.23 -30.32 -25.32
CA TRP A 173 -6.86 -30.26 -25.79
C TRP A 173 -6.47 -31.54 -26.51
N ALA A 174 -5.77 -31.43 -27.63
CA ALA A 174 -5.19 -32.59 -28.29
C ALA A 174 -4.03 -33.15 -27.46
N PRO A 175 -3.85 -34.49 -27.42
CA PRO A 175 -2.65 -35.07 -26.80
C PRO A 175 -1.38 -34.58 -27.47
N GLU A 176 -0.33 -34.35 -26.66
CA GLU A 176 1.01 -34.01 -27.15
C GLU A 176 2.05 -35.00 -26.61
N LEU A 177 3.09 -35.20 -27.39
CA LEU A 177 4.23 -36.00 -26.99
C LEU A 177 5.42 -35.08 -26.70
N PRO A 178 6.29 -35.45 -25.75
CA PRO A 178 7.57 -34.77 -25.53
C PRO A 178 8.37 -34.67 -26.82
N SER A 179 9.09 -33.58 -27.00
CA SER A 179 9.94 -33.32 -28.14
C SER A 179 11.14 -32.46 -27.76
N GLY A 180 12.18 -32.49 -28.61
CA GLY A 180 13.41 -31.74 -28.33
C GLY A 180 14.30 -32.39 -27.26
N SER A 181 15.44 -31.77 -27.00
CA SER A 181 16.45 -32.27 -26.05
C SER A 181 16.06 -32.12 -24.57
N ASP A 182 15.04 -31.30 -24.31
CA ASP A 182 14.51 -31.03 -22.95
C ASP A 182 13.40 -32.01 -22.54
N ASN A 183 12.97 -32.90 -23.44
CA ASN A 183 11.95 -33.93 -23.23
C ASN A 183 10.62 -33.41 -22.67
N ILE A 184 10.22 -32.18 -23.02
CA ILE A 184 8.93 -31.62 -22.65
C ILE A 184 8.03 -31.44 -23.89
N THR A 185 6.70 -31.37 -23.64
CA THR A 185 5.75 -31.13 -24.71
C THR A 185 5.85 -29.70 -25.24
N PRO A 186 5.46 -29.46 -26.53
CA PRO A 186 5.42 -28.09 -27.05
C PRO A 186 4.58 -27.11 -26.22
N ARG A 187 3.47 -27.57 -25.66
CA ARG A 187 2.60 -26.78 -24.79
C ARG A 187 3.27 -26.42 -23.48
N MET A 188 3.98 -27.40 -22.85
CA MET A 188 4.74 -27.12 -21.64
C MET A 188 5.91 -26.15 -21.89
N ARG A 189 6.57 -26.27 -23.05
CA ARG A 189 7.62 -25.35 -23.46
C ARG A 189 7.11 -23.91 -23.65
N LEU A 190 5.93 -23.75 -24.25
CA LEU A 190 5.27 -22.46 -24.37
C LEU A 190 4.94 -21.89 -22.98
N MET A 191 4.33 -22.69 -22.09
CA MET A 191 4.00 -22.29 -20.73
C MET A 191 5.26 -21.80 -19.97
N ARG A 192 6.34 -22.56 -20.01
CA ARG A 192 7.62 -22.20 -19.42
C ARG A 192 8.14 -20.87 -19.98
N THR A 193 8.12 -20.71 -21.30
CA THR A 193 8.57 -19.48 -21.98
C THR A 193 7.74 -18.27 -21.55
N GLU A 194 6.42 -18.41 -21.44
CA GLU A 194 5.55 -17.31 -21.02
C GLU A 194 5.76 -16.97 -19.54
N VAL A 195 5.99 -17.96 -18.66
CA VAL A 195 6.38 -17.69 -17.26
C VAL A 195 7.73 -16.94 -17.19
N GLU A 196 8.74 -17.39 -17.92
CA GLU A 196 10.07 -16.74 -17.96
C GLU A 196 10.00 -15.31 -18.52
N LYS A 197 9.02 -14.97 -19.34
CA LYS A 197 8.77 -13.61 -19.84
C LYS A 197 8.11 -12.70 -18.79
N HIS A 198 7.24 -13.26 -17.95
CA HIS A 198 6.41 -12.48 -17.02
C HIS A 198 6.97 -12.40 -15.61
N PHE A 199 7.86 -13.35 -15.24
CA PHE A 199 8.42 -13.48 -13.90
C PHE A 199 9.94 -13.52 -13.94
N ASP A 200 10.59 -12.78 -13.06
CA ASP A 200 12.05 -12.84 -12.84
C ASP A 200 12.36 -14.03 -11.91
N LEU A 201 12.55 -15.20 -12.51
CA LEU A 201 12.76 -16.44 -11.77
C LEU A 201 14.15 -16.45 -11.11
N ARG A 202 14.18 -16.49 -9.78
CA ARG A 202 15.42 -16.49 -8.98
C ARG A 202 16.04 -17.89 -8.81
N PHE A 203 15.27 -18.93 -9.07
CA PHE A 203 15.67 -20.32 -8.89
C PHE A 203 15.46 -21.13 -10.18
N PRO A 204 16.12 -22.29 -10.33
CA PRO A 204 15.97 -23.13 -11.51
C PRO A 204 14.52 -23.63 -11.70
N VAL A 205 14.20 -23.96 -12.96
CA VAL A 205 12.94 -24.64 -13.34
C VAL A 205 13.25 -26.09 -13.66
N GLY A 206 12.61 -27.02 -12.93
CA GLY A 206 12.74 -28.47 -13.14
C GLY A 206 11.53 -28.99 -13.92
N CYS A 207 11.73 -29.56 -15.12
CA CYS A 207 10.63 -30.04 -15.92
C CYS A 207 10.62 -31.57 -16.05
N TYR A 208 11.35 -32.11 -17.02
CA TYR A 208 11.43 -33.55 -17.24
C TYR A 208 12.26 -34.25 -16.16
N ARG A 209 11.77 -35.36 -15.64
CA ARG A 209 12.51 -36.32 -14.84
C ARG A 209 11.91 -37.72 -15.01
N ALA A 210 12.80 -38.72 -15.04
CA ALA A 210 12.41 -40.12 -15.17
C ALA A 210 11.85 -40.64 -13.85
N GLU A 211 10.53 -40.69 -13.76
CA GLU A 211 9.77 -41.20 -12.62
C GLU A 211 8.73 -42.22 -13.12
N ASN A 212 8.19 -43.02 -12.19
CA ASN A 212 7.23 -44.05 -12.55
C ASN A 212 5.77 -43.56 -12.67
N SER A 213 5.51 -42.30 -12.25
CA SER A 213 4.15 -41.74 -12.25
C SER A 213 4.20 -40.21 -12.31
N GLY A 214 3.03 -39.59 -12.55
CA GLY A 214 2.89 -38.14 -12.62
C GLY A 214 3.13 -37.58 -14.02
N GLU A 215 3.20 -36.24 -14.11
CA GLU A 215 3.25 -35.55 -15.38
C GLU A 215 4.68 -35.18 -15.85
N HIS A 216 5.68 -35.22 -14.95
CA HIS A 216 7.09 -34.99 -15.27
C HIS A 216 7.67 -35.99 -16.26
N PRO A 217 7.50 -37.34 -16.09
CA PRO A 217 8.01 -38.29 -17.05
C PRO A 217 7.29 -38.23 -18.44
N LEU A 218 6.12 -37.61 -18.46
CA LEU A 218 5.37 -37.37 -19.70
C LEU A 218 5.74 -36.01 -20.34
N GLY A 219 6.68 -35.28 -19.77
CA GLY A 219 7.11 -33.95 -20.25
C GLY A 219 6.01 -32.88 -20.17
N ARG A 220 4.99 -33.09 -19.36
CA ARG A 220 3.81 -32.21 -19.23
C ARG A 220 3.77 -31.40 -17.96
N ALA A 221 4.84 -31.44 -17.14
CA ALA A 221 4.93 -30.65 -15.92
C ALA A 221 6.28 -29.95 -15.75
N CYS A 222 6.23 -28.79 -15.12
CA CYS A 222 7.40 -28.06 -14.61
C CYS A 222 7.19 -27.58 -13.18
N ASP A 223 8.30 -27.64 -12.40
CA ASP A 223 8.40 -27.11 -11.04
C ASP A 223 9.17 -25.78 -11.09
N PHE A 224 8.50 -24.70 -10.76
CA PHE A 224 9.08 -23.36 -10.64
C PHE A 224 9.50 -23.15 -9.18
N MET A 225 10.81 -23.22 -8.93
CA MET A 225 11.33 -23.21 -7.55
C MET A 225 11.20 -21.83 -6.91
N MET A 226 10.81 -21.82 -5.62
CA MET A 226 10.70 -20.62 -4.75
C MET A 226 11.74 -20.62 -3.65
N SER A 227 12.48 -21.74 -3.52
CA SER A 227 13.62 -21.92 -2.62
C SER A 227 14.54 -23.02 -3.14
N SER A 228 15.64 -23.29 -2.45
CA SER A 228 16.59 -24.36 -2.78
C SER A 228 16.67 -25.38 -1.65
N GLY A 229 17.09 -26.61 -1.99
CA GLY A 229 17.39 -27.66 -1.01
C GLY A 229 16.21 -28.15 -0.19
N GLY A 230 14.97 -28.03 -0.67
CA GLY A 230 13.77 -28.45 0.07
C GLY A 230 13.44 -27.57 1.27
N ALA A 231 13.95 -26.35 1.33
CA ALA A 231 13.65 -25.38 2.40
C ALA A 231 12.33 -24.65 2.16
N MET A 232 11.70 -24.15 3.23
CA MET A 232 10.56 -23.23 3.10
C MET A 232 10.99 -21.94 2.41
N PRO A 233 10.18 -21.38 1.49
CA PRO A 233 10.47 -20.10 0.86
C PRO A 233 10.37 -18.95 1.88
N SER A 234 11.13 -17.87 1.65
CA SER A 234 10.95 -16.62 2.39
C SER A 234 9.53 -16.05 2.16
N PRO A 235 9.04 -15.18 3.05
CA PRO A 235 7.73 -14.52 2.84
C PRO A 235 7.62 -13.82 1.47
N GLU A 236 8.70 -13.20 0.99
CA GLU A 236 8.78 -12.57 -0.34
C GLU A 236 8.61 -13.62 -1.45
N MET A 237 9.36 -14.72 -1.38
CA MET A 237 9.28 -15.79 -2.38
C MET A 237 7.99 -16.58 -2.31
N LYS A 238 7.37 -16.66 -1.13
CA LYS A 238 6.01 -17.21 -1.01
C LYS A 238 5.00 -16.34 -1.76
N ALA A 239 5.03 -15.01 -1.57
CA ALA A 239 4.17 -14.07 -2.28
C ALA A 239 4.42 -14.09 -3.80
N PHE A 240 5.68 -14.28 -4.23
CA PHE A 240 6.04 -14.50 -5.62
C PHE A 240 5.41 -15.77 -6.18
N GLY A 241 5.48 -16.89 -5.45
CA GLY A 241 4.81 -18.14 -5.81
C GLY A 241 3.28 -18.02 -5.86
N ASP A 242 2.67 -17.29 -4.91
CA ASP A 242 1.24 -16.98 -4.92
C ASP A 242 0.84 -16.23 -6.23
N SER A 243 1.66 -15.25 -6.66
CA SER A 243 1.46 -14.48 -7.89
C SER A 243 1.62 -15.34 -9.16
N LEU A 244 2.64 -16.21 -9.20
CA LEU A 244 2.89 -17.12 -10.31
C LEU A 244 1.75 -18.14 -10.45
N ALA A 245 1.32 -18.74 -9.35
CA ALA A 245 0.20 -19.70 -9.35
C ALA A 245 -1.10 -19.04 -9.83
N ALA A 246 -1.41 -17.83 -9.35
CA ALA A 246 -2.58 -17.07 -9.76
C ALA A 246 -2.53 -16.73 -11.27
N TRP A 247 -1.38 -16.30 -11.77
CA TRP A 247 -1.18 -16.00 -13.20
C TRP A 247 -1.34 -17.26 -14.07
N ALA A 248 -0.78 -18.40 -13.65
CA ALA A 248 -0.90 -19.67 -14.37
C ALA A 248 -2.36 -20.14 -14.43
N ILE A 249 -3.13 -19.98 -13.36
CA ILE A 249 -4.56 -20.28 -13.33
C ILE A 249 -5.34 -19.35 -14.26
N LYS A 250 -5.10 -18.02 -14.20
CA LYS A 250 -5.76 -17.01 -15.04
C LYS A 250 -5.55 -17.28 -16.53
N ASN A 251 -4.31 -17.57 -16.94
CA ASN A 251 -3.92 -17.77 -18.33
C ASN A 251 -4.02 -19.23 -18.79
N GLY A 252 -4.29 -20.15 -17.88
CA GLY A 252 -4.40 -21.57 -18.12
C GLY A 252 -5.37 -21.98 -19.24
N PRO A 253 -6.56 -21.33 -19.39
CA PRO A 253 -7.48 -21.60 -20.49
C PRO A 253 -6.93 -21.28 -21.90
N LYS A 254 -5.91 -20.39 -22.00
CA LYS A 254 -5.20 -20.10 -23.25
C LYS A 254 -4.01 -21.04 -23.44
N LEU A 255 -3.29 -21.33 -22.37
CA LEU A 255 -2.03 -22.07 -22.40
C LEU A 255 -2.21 -23.60 -22.33
N GLY A 256 -3.36 -24.07 -21.86
CA GLY A 256 -3.64 -25.50 -21.71
C GLY A 256 -3.17 -26.08 -20.39
N VAL A 257 -3.20 -25.29 -19.32
CA VAL A 257 -2.93 -25.77 -17.98
C VAL A 257 -4.04 -26.74 -17.55
N MET A 258 -3.64 -27.87 -17.00
CA MET A 258 -4.54 -28.88 -16.44
C MET A 258 -4.77 -28.64 -14.96
N TYR A 259 -3.68 -28.50 -14.21
CA TYR A 259 -3.73 -28.14 -12.79
C TYR A 259 -2.45 -27.42 -12.33
N VAL A 260 -2.59 -26.72 -11.21
CA VAL A 260 -1.49 -26.08 -10.47
C VAL A 260 -1.46 -26.60 -9.05
N ILE A 261 -0.26 -26.96 -8.52
CA ILE A 261 -0.08 -27.32 -7.11
C ILE A 261 0.82 -26.28 -6.45
N TRP A 262 0.39 -25.76 -5.29
CA TRP A 262 1.15 -24.82 -4.51
C TRP A 262 0.68 -24.83 -3.05
N GLN A 263 1.64 -24.81 -2.09
CA GLN A 263 1.36 -24.77 -0.66
C GLN A 263 0.41 -25.91 -0.21
N GLN A 264 0.74 -27.14 -0.58
CA GLN A 264 -0.05 -28.36 -0.26
C GLN A 264 -1.51 -28.29 -0.76
N ARG A 265 -1.78 -27.51 -1.81
CA ARG A 265 -3.11 -27.37 -2.42
C ARG A 265 -3.01 -27.56 -3.91
N ILE A 266 -4.06 -28.13 -4.51
CA ILE A 266 -4.22 -28.31 -5.95
C ILE A 266 -5.38 -27.47 -6.46
N TYR A 267 -5.18 -26.80 -7.60
CA TYR A 267 -6.21 -26.12 -8.37
C TYR A 267 -6.31 -26.79 -9.73
N ASN A 268 -7.41 -27.50 -10.01
CA ASN A 268 -7.67 -28.13 -11.29
C ASN A 268 -8.55 -27.20 -12.14
N LEU A 269 -8.12 -26.87 -13.37
CA LEU A 269 -8.85 -25.94 -14.23
C LEU A 269 -10.19 -26.53 -14.73
N GLY A 270 -10.31 -27.85 -14.82
CA GLY A 270 -11.58 -28.54 -15.16
C GLY A 270 -12.60 -28.49 -14.00
N HIS A 271 -12.14 -28.27 -12.76
CA HIS A 271 -12.97 -28.19 -11.56
C HIS A 271 -12.43 -27.06 -10.67
N PRO A 272 -12.74 -25.79 -10.96
CA PRO A 272 -12.15 -24.63 -10.32
C PRO A 272 -12.29 -24.63 -8.79
N GLY A 273 -11.25 -24.14 -8.11
CA GLY A 273 -11.15 -24.01 -6.67
C GLY A 273 -9.95 -24.77 -6.09
N TRP A 274 -9.29 -24.14 -5.11
CA TRP A 274 -8.20 -24.75 -4.37
C TRP A 274 -8.72 -25.84 -3.42
N ARG A 275 -8.07 -27.00 -3.44
CA ARG A 275 -8.34 -28.14 -2.56
C ARG A 275 -7.06 -28.56 -1.85
N THR A 276 -7.12 -28.74 -0.54
CA THR A 276 -6.00 -29.23 0.26
C THR A 276 -5.68 -30.68 -0.14
N MET A 277 -4.38 -30.97 -0.27
CA MET A 277 -3.87 -32.30 -0.53
C MET A 277 -3.44 -32.95 0.79
N SER A 278 -3.45 -34.29 0.83
CA SER A 278 -2.89 -35.03 1.98
C SER A 278 -1.41 -34.73 2.16
N ASP A 279 -0.95 -34.75 3.41
CA ASP A 279 0.46 -34.61 3.73
C ASP A 279 1.29 -35.77 3.12
N ARG A 280 2.36 -35.42 2.44
CA ARG A 280 3.30 -36.35 1.78
C ARG A 280 4.66 -36.44 2.48
N GLY A 281 4.78 -35.86 3.67
CA GLY A 281 5.91 -36.05 4.59
C GLY A 281 7.10 -35.11 4.38
N SER A 282 7.14 -34.24 3.37
CA SER A 282 8.23 -33.27 3.20
C SER A 282 7.78 -31.96 2.58
N ILE A 283 8.58 -30.90 2.73
CA ILE A 283 8.34 -29.58 2.12
C ILE A 283 8.17 -29.72 0.60
N THR A 284 9.12 -30.39 -0.05
CA THR A 284 9.09 -30.58 -1.52
C THR A 284 7.93 -31.48 -1.96
N ALA A 285 7.67 -32.61 -1.27
CA ALA A 285 6.55 -33.48 -1.63
C ALA A 285 5.18 -32.79 -1.46
N ASN A 286 5.10 -31.83 -0.54
CA ASN A 286 3.91 -30.98 -0.31
C ASN A 286 3.89 -29.69 -1.14
N HIS A 287 4.88 -29.49 -2.03
CA HIS A 287 4.94 -28.31 -2.92
C HIS A 287 4.95 -26.98 -2.16
N TYR A 288 5.66 -26.92 -1.01
CA TYR A 288 5.86 -25.68 -0.29
C TYR A 288 7.00 -24.83 -0.88
N ASP A 289 7.98 -25.47 -1.53
CA ASP A 289 9.20 -24.87 -2.06
C ASP A 289 9.15 -24.58 -3.56
N HIS A 290 8.07 -24.95 -4.26
CA HIS A 290 7.89 -24.71 -5.69
C HIS A 290 6.41 -24.66 -6.13
N VAL A 291 6.16 -23.92 -7.19
CA VAL A 291 4.85 -23.96 -7.91
C VAL A 291 4.95 -25.02 -9.00
N HIS A 292 4.16 -26.07 -8.88
CA HIS A 292 4.05 -27.14 -9.87
C HIS A 292 2.92 -26.82 -10.86
N ILE A 293 3.22 -26.86 -12.16
CA ILE A 293 2.24 -26.62 -13.22
C ILE A 293 2.22 -27.80 -14.17
N SER A 294 1.03 -28.39 -14.37
CA SER A 294 0.81 -29.49 -15.31
C SER A 294 -0.09 -29.07 -16.46
N MET A 295 0.23 -29.62 -17.65
CA MET A 295 -0.47 -29.34 -18.91
C MET A 295 -1.27 -30.55 -19.37
N TYR A 296 -2.35 -30.30 -20.18
CA TYR A 296 -3.12 -31.36 -20.83
C TYR A 296 -2.29 -32.14 -21.84
#